data_bb0186005dd1b58c7879dae76f83d7fd
#
_entry.id   bb0186005dd1b58c7879dae76f83d7fd
#
_cell.length_a   1.000
_cell.length_b   1.000
_cell.length_c   1.000
_cell.angle_alpha   90.00
_cell.angle_beta   90.00
_cell.angle_gamma   90.00
#
_symmetry.space_group_name_H-M   'P 1'
#
loop_
_entity.id
_entity.type
_entity.pdbx_description
1 polymer ?
#
loop_
_entity_poly.entity_id
_entity_poly.type
_entity_poly.pdbx_seq_one_letter_code
_entity_poly.pdbx_strand_id
1 'polypeptide(L)'
;MNLHLIPDYQKELIMKLAPLFTIGALAAISLLGCSNEASNGTNASSATSQETTTLRFSHFWPATSSISTEVFEPWAKKIESDSNGRLKIELYPSAGLAKADVTYESAAKGTIDIGSQAHGYTSGRFPLTQITELPGLSNSATQMGCMLQTLYEDGTLASEYEDSHLLFMYGAGPGSLHTTNKLIRTPEDMKGMRIRRPSAVAGDIIESAGASPVGLPANDMYTSLQRGVVDGLSFPWEAVTAFKIDEITKYHTNIPFYSSALMVTMNKEKYNSLPDDLKKVLDDNSGMALASKVGEVFDKHDDMAIAAAKKKGDEIVEIPDPLNDANWKGPLEKGTKKYLADVTALGLDADGVYEKAKAASAACKV
;
A
#
# COMPACT_ATOMS: atom_id res chain seq x y z
N MET A 1 25.45 -39.31 24.69
CA MET A 1 26.93 -39.40 24.73
C MET A 1 27.45 -38.13 24.09
N ASN A 2 28.17 -37.35 24.88
CA ASN A 2 28.91 -36.09 24.65
C ASN A 2 28.13 -34.77 24.52
N LEU A 3 27.88 -34.20 25.71
CA LEU A 3 28.00 -32.78 25.99
C LEU A 3 29.47 -32.36 25.88
N HIS A 4 29.77 -31.34 25.09
CA HIS A 4 30.87 -30.37 25.33
C HIS A 4 30.86 -29.33 24.21
N LEU A 5 30.67 -28.10 24.65
CA LEU A 5 31.28 -26.83 24.19
C LEU A 5 30.21 -25.71 24.17
N ILE A 6 30.00 -25.12 25.34
CA ILE A 6 29.44 -23.76 25.46
C ILE A 6 30.56 -22.93 26.10
N PRO A 7 30.95 -21.79 25.49
CA PRO A 7 31.98 -20.90 26.02
C PRO A 7 31.51 -20.12 27.26
N ASP A 8 32.42 -19.97 28.20
CA ASP A 8 32.35 -19.42 29.56
C ASP A 8 32.17 -17.88 29.63
N TYR A 9 31.17 -17.28 28.98
CA TYR A 9 30.94 -15.82 29.03
C TYR A 9 29.59 -15.40 29.63
N GLN A 10 28.83 -16.28 30.24
CA GLN A 10 27.51 -15.99 30.84
C GLN A 10 27.37 -16.29 32.34
N LYS A 11 28.47 -16.35 33.10
CA LYS A 11 28.40 -16.62 34.56
C LYS A 11 28.62 -15.43 35.47
N GLU A 12 28.86 -14.21 34.96
CA GLU A 12 29.15 -13.06 35.84
C GLU A 12 28.06 -11.99 35.97
N LEU A 13 26.81 -12.23 35.55
CA LEU A 13 25.74 -11.21 35.66
C LEU A 13 24.57 -11.56 36.58
N ILE A 14 24.71 -12.56 37.46
CA ILE A 14 23.67 -12.90 38.43
C ILE A 14 24.26 -12.94 39.83
N MET A 15 24.75 -11.80 40.34
CA MET A 15 24.99 -11.63 41.75
C MET A 15 25.28 -10.16 42.02
N LYS A 16 24.24 -9.39 42.33
CA LYS A 16 24.23 -8.18 43.19
C LYS A 16 22.91 -7.47 43.05
N LEU A 17 21.95 -7.82 43.92
CA LEU A 17 20.95 -6.89 44.47
C LEU A 17 20.00 -7.71 45.36
N ALA A 18 20.33 -7.75 46.63
CA ALA A 18 19.44 -8.18 47.72
C ALA A 18 19.12 -6.96 48.60
N PRO A 19 18.09 -7.02 49.44
CA PRO A 19 17.14 -5.92 49.66
C PRO A 19 17.42 -5.13 50.92
N LEU A 20 16.88 -3.89 51.02
CA LEU A 20 16.72 -3.17 52.29
C LEU A 20 15.23 -2.85 52.52
N PHE A 21 14.65 -3.62 53.42
CA PHE A 21 13.41 -3.28 54.12
C PHE A 21 13.72 -2.23 55.18
N THR A 22 12.95 -1.17 55.30
CA THR A 22 12.74 -0.42 56.55
C THR A 22 11.27 0.00 56.68
N ILE A 23 10.73 -0.44 57.77
CA ILE A 23 9.41 -0.22 58.37
C ILE A 23 9.38 1.16 59.01
N GLY A 24 8.30 1.91 58.82
CA GLY A 24 8.01 3.12 59.58
C GLY A 24 6.50 3.36 59.69
N ALA A 25 5.97 3.19 60.87
CA ALA A 25 4.55 3.18 61.20
C ALA A 25 4.02 4.53 61.66
N LEU A 26 2.70 4.70 61.51
CA LEU A 26 1.70 5.47 62.28
C LEU A 26 1.91 6.98 62.56
N ALA A 27 0.89 7.75 62.14
CA ALA A 27 0.09 8.59 63.04
C ALA A 27 -1.21 9.06 62.37
N ALA A 28 -2.33 8.66 62.95
CA ALA A 28 -3.66 9.20 62.70
C ALA A 28 -3.90 10.42 63.57
N ILE A 29 -4.43 11.51 63.01
CA ILE A 29 -5.11 12.55 63.78
C ILE A 29 -6.34 13.01 62.98
N SER A 30 -7.48 12.72 63.52
CA SER A 30 -8.82 13.20 63.20
C SER A 30 -9.03 14.59 63.82
N LEU A 31 -9.57 15.54 63.04
CA LEU A 31 -10.27 16.69 63.59
C LEU A 31 -11.50 17.01 62.70
N LEU A 32 -12.66 16.90 63.30
CA LEU A 32 -13.93 17.40 62.82
C LEU A 32 -13.92 18.94 62.79
N GLY A 33 -14.45 19.51 61.74
CA GLY A 33 -14.79 20.89 61.66
C GLY A 33 -15.98 21.06 60.71
N CYS A 34 -17.22 21.10 61.27
CA CYS A 34 -18.38 21.57 60.56
C CYS A 34 -18.33 23.09 60.44
N SER A 35 -18.46 23.62 59.23
CA SER A 35 -19.06 24.93 59.05
C SER A 35 -19.83 24.92 57.70
N ASN A 36 -21.12 25.21 57.85
CA ASN A 36 -22.12 25.43 56.83
C ASN A 36 -21.88 26.80 56.22
N GLU A 37 -21.64 26.91 54.94
CA GLU A 37 -21.99 28.11 54.17
C GLU A 37 -22.41 27.72 52.75
N ALA A 38 -23.61 28.14 52.44
CA ALA A 38 -24.20 28.04 51.12
C ALA A 38 -23.57 29.06 50.19
N SER A 39 -23.06 28.64 49.06
CA SER A 39 -22.93 29.54 47.92
C SER A 39 -22.84 28.76 46.59
N ASN A 40 -23.74 29.15 45.74
CA ASN A 40 -23.73 29.19 44.29
C ASN A 40 -23.16 27.95 43.54
N GLY A 41 -24.13 27.25 42.92
CA GLY A 41 -23.85 26.33 41.84
C GLY A 41 -23.13 26.99 40.69
N THR A 42 -21.85 26.78 40.60
CA THR A 42 -21.14 26.78 39.35
C THR A 42 -21.27 25.37 38.81
N ASN A 43 -22.13 25.19 37.79
CA ASN A 43 -22.07 24.02 36.92
C ASN A 43 -20.66 23.93 36.34
N ALA A 44 -19.76 23.25 37.06
CA ALA A 44 -18.60 22.67 36.41
C ALA A 44 -19.15 21.63 35.40
N SER A 45 -19.28 22.05 34.17
CA SER A 45 -19.47 21.15 33.06
C SER A 45 -18.32 20.16 33.17
N SER A 46 -18.62 18.96 33.62
CA SER A 46 -17.70 17.82 33.52
C SER A 46 -17.44 17.66 32.02
N ALA A 47 -16.38 18.26 31.53
CA ALA A 47 -15.82 17.87 30.24
C ALA A 47 -15.44 16.41 30.43
N THR A 48 -16.36 15.51 30.10
CA THR A 48 -16.06 14.09 29.93
C THR A 48 -14.91 14.07 28.92
N SER A 49 -13.71 13.71 29.36
CA SER A 49 -12.60 13.48 28.45
C SER A 49 -13.10 12.36 27.53
N GLN A 50 -13.49 12.72 26.31
CA GLN A 50 -13.87 11.74 25.30
C GLN A 50 -12.65 10.89 25.04
N GLU A 51 -12.75 9.59 25.29
CA GLU A 51 -11.67 8.64 25.10
C GLU A 51 -11.26 8.64 23.60
N THR A 52 -9.97 8.91 23.35
CA THR A 52 -9.42 8.91 21.99
C THR A 52 -9.07 7.48 21.59
N THR A 53 -9.64 6.99 20.52
CA THR A 53 -9.25 5.73 19.89
C THR A 53 -8.12 5.97 18.90
N THR A 54 -6.96 5.38 19.18
CA THR A 54 -5.81 5.42 18.27
C THR A 54 -5.84 4.21 17.34
N LEU A 55 -5.69 4.44 16.04
CA LEU A 55 -5.61 3.45 14.98
C LEU A 55 -4.20 3.47 14.36
N ARG A 56 -3.51 2.33 14.37
CA ARG A 56 -2.17 2.18 13.82
C ARG A 56 -2.27 1.84 12.34
N PHE A 57 -1.77 2.73 11.48
CA PHE A 57 -1.78 2.57 10.02
C PHE A 57 -0.38 2.27 9.49
N SER A 58 -0.14 1.04 9.06
CA SER A 58 1.09 0.62 8.37
C SER A 58 0.95 0.71 6.87
N HIS A 59 1.90 1.36 6.21
CA HIS A 59 1.99 1.42 4.76
C HIS A 59 3.43 1.30 4.28
N PHE A 60 3.63 0.81 3.05
CA PHE A 60 4.96 0.56 2.51
C PHE A 60 5.64 1.79 1.90
N TRP A 61 4.89 2.86 1.64
CA TRP A 61 5.42 4.11 1.09
C TRP A 61 6.43 4.77 2.04
N PRO A 62 7.55 5.30 1.52
CA PRO A 62 8.46 6.11 2.33
C PRO A 62 7.76 7.32 2.96
N ALA A 63 8.19 7.74 4.15
CA ALA A 63 7.61 8.90 4.83
C ALA A 63 7.68 10.19 3.99
N THR A 64 8.66 10.29 3.10
CA THR A 64 8.87 11.46 2.22
C THR A 64 8.18 11.36 0.87
N SER A 65 7.48 10.25 0.59
CA SER A 65 6.76 10.11 -0.69
C SER A 65 5.56 11.06 -0.77
N SER A 66 5.16 11.40 -1.98
CA SER A 66 3.96 12.19 -2.26
C SER A 66 2.70 11.58 -1.63
N ILE A 67 2.58 10.26 -1.67
CA ILE A 67 1.45 9.53 -1.11
C ILE A 67 1.40 9.65 0.41
N SER A 68 2.54 9.61 1.10
CA SER A 68 2.59 9.83 2.54
C SER A 68 2.23 11.27 2.90
N THR A 69 2.85 12.26 2.24
CA THR A 69 2.79 13.68 2.64
C THR A 69 1.57 14.43 2.07
N GLU A 70 1.09 14.09 0.86
CA GLU A 70 -0.02 14.77 0.21
C GLU A 70 -1.36 14.02 0.33
N VAL A 71 -1.34 12.74 0.78
CA VAL A 71 -2.55 11.93 0.94
C VAL A 71 -2.73 11.42 2.38
N PHE A 72 -1.87 10.53 2.86
CA PHE A 72 -2.12 9.83 4.13
C PHE A 72 -2.03 10.75 5.35
N GLU A 73 -1.06 11.66 5.40
CA GLU A 73 -0.98 12.63 6.50
C GLU A 73 -2.17 13.60 6.54
N PRO A 74 -2.58 14.24 5.41
CA PRO A 74 -3.80 15.06 5.39
C PRO A 74 -5.06 14.27 5.72
N TRP A 75 -5.18 13.02 5.24
CA TRP A 75 -6.31 12.13 5.55
C TRP A 75 -6.40 11.82 7.05
N ALA A 76 -5.27 11.46 7.68
CA ALA A 76 -5.23 11.20 9.12
C ALA A 76 -5.65 12.43 9.93
N LYS A 77 -5.12 13.62 9.57
CA LYS A 77 -5.49 14.89 10.22
C LYS A 77 -6.97 15.25 10.02
N LYS A 78 -7.51 14.96 8.85
CA LYS A 78 -8.94 15.21 8.56
C LYS A 78 -9.84 14.32 9.42
N ILE A 79 -9.53 13.03 9.56
CA ILE A 79 -10.27 12.11 10.42
C ILE A 79 -10.19 12.56 11.89
N GLU A 80 -9.02 13.00 12.36
CA GLU A 80 -8.86 13.52 13.72
C GLU A 80 -9.74 14.77 13.92
N SER A 81 -9.73 15.70 12.98
CA SER A 81 -10.56 16.90 13.01
C SER A 81 -12.05 16.58 12.98
N ASP A 82 -12.50 15.75 12.03
CA ASP A 82 -13.92 15.43 11.83
C ASP A 82 -14.50 14.60 13.01
N SER A 83 -13.66 13.84 13.69
CA SER A 83 -14.01 13.10 14.91
C SER A 83 -13.94 13.93 16.20
N ASN A 84 -13.59 15.22 16.12
CA ASN A 84 -13.30 16.08 17.28
C ASN A 84 -12.21 15.48 18.21
N GLY A 85 -11.17 14.89 17.63
CA GLY A 85 -10.06 14.25 18.34
C GLY A 85 -10.36 12.88 18.93
N ARG A 86 -11.53 12.29 18.65
CA ARG A 86 -11.91 10.97 19.15
C ARG A 86 -11.31 9.81 18.37
N LEU A 87 -10.92 10.03 17.10
CA LEU A 87 -10.10 9.12 16.31
C LEU A 87 -8.75 9.78 16.02
N LYS A 88 -7.68 9.03 16.24
CA LYS A 88 -6.33 9.40 15.85
C LYS A 88 -5.72 8.30 15.02
N ILE A 89 -5.23 8.62 13.82
CA ILE A 89 -4.50 7.66 12.98
C ILE A 89 -3.01 7.93 13.14
N GLU A 90 -2.28 6.93 13.66
CA GLU A 90 -0.82 6.96 13.74
C GLU A 90 -0.22 6.26 12.53
N LEU A 91 0.54 7.01 11.74
CA LEU A 91 1.16 6.53 10.50
C LEU A 91 2.49 5.84 10.77
N TYR A 92 2.66 4.66 10.20
CA TYR A 92 3.89 3.87 10.23
C TYR A 92 4.36 3.61 8.80
N PRO A 93 5.10 4.56 8.20
CA PRO A 93 5.60 4.47 6.83
C PRO A 93 6.70 3.42 6.67
N SER A 94 7.10 3.17 5.42
CA SER A 94 8.21 2.27 5.06
C SER A 94 8.05 0.84 5.61
N ALA A 95 6.81 0.35 5.71
CA ALA A 95 6.48 -0.96 6.28
C ALA A 95 6.89 -1.11 7.77
N GLY A 96 6.75 -0.03 8.55
CA GLY A 96 7.26 0.09 9.92
C GLY A 96 6.65 -0.86 10.95
N LEU A 97 5.41 -1.36 10.74
CA LEU A 97 4.77 -2.35 11.62
C LEU A 97 4.60 -3.73 10.96
N ALA A 98 4.40 -3.77 9.66
CA ALA A 98 4.19 -5.00 8.91
C ALA A 98 4.94 -4.91 7.58
N LYS A 99 5.63 -5.98 7.16
CA LYS A 99 6.26 -6.04 5.85
C LYS A 99 5.22 -5.86 4.74
N ALA A 100 5.65 -5.27 3.62
CA ALA A 100 4.75 -4.90 2.53
C ALA A 100 3.94 -6.08 1.96
N ASP A 101 4.48 -7.29 1.98
CA ASP A 101 3.86 -8.51 1.47
C ASP A 101 2.87 -9.19 2.44
N VAL A 102 2.87 -8.79 3.72
CA VAL A 102 1.97 -9.34 4.75
C VAL A 102 1.08 -8.28 5.42
N THR A 103 1.07 -7.05 4.91
CA THR A 103 0.33 -5.93 5.51
C THR A 103 -1.18 -6.20 5.52
N TYR A 104 -1.75 -6.73 4.42
CA TYR A 104 -3.17 -7.11 4.36
C TYR A 104 -3.53 -8.13 5.44
N GLU A 105 -2.78 -9.22 5.50
CA GLU A 105 -2.99 -10.29 6.50
C GLU A 105 -2.86 -9.75 7.94
N SER A 106 -1.93 -8.80 8.15
CA SER A 106 -1.73 -8.19 9.45
C SER A 106 -2.93 -7.34 9.88
N ALA A 107 -3.55 -6.61 8.94
CA ALA A 107 -4.79 -5.87 9.20
C ALA A 107 -5.97 -6.82 9.40
N ALA A 108 -6.17 -7.81 8.52
CA ALA A 108 -7.25 -8.79 8.64
C ALA A 108 -7.22 -9.54 9.99
N LYS A 109 -6.02 -9.88 10.48
CA LYS A 109 -5.81 -10.56 11.78
C LYS A 109 -5.72 -9.64 13.00
N GLY A 110 -5.80 -8.31 12.82
CA GLY A 110 -5.77 -7.33 13.92
C GLY A 110 -4.39 -7.09 14.53
N THR A 111 -3.30 -7.53 13.89
CA THR A 111 -1.94 -7.22 14.34
C THR A 111 -1.63 -5.73 14.17
N ILE A 112 -2.20 -5.12 13.15
CA ILE A 112 -2.29 -3.68 12.92
C ILE A 112 -3.76 -3.31 12.71
N ASP A 113 -4.11 -2.03 12.88
CA ASP A 113 -5.51 -1.62 12.74
C ASP A 113 -5.86 -1.29 11.29
N ILE A 114 -4.97 -0.60 10.57
CA ILE A 114 -5.12 -0.22 9.16
C ILE A 114 -3.84 -0.59 8.40
N GLY A 115 -3.99 -1.08 7.17
CA GLY A 115 -2.89 -1.41 6.28
C GLY A 115 -3.09 -0.91 4.86
N SER A 116 -2.02 -0.42 4.21
CA SER A 116 -2.01 -0.15 2.77
C SER A 116 -1.04 -1.07 2.05
N GLN A 117 -1.51 -1.72 0.99
CA GLN A 117 -0.76 -2.72 0.25
C GLN A 117 -1.12 -2.71 -1.24
N ALA A 118 -0.17 -3.10 -2.10
CA ALA A 118 -0.46 -3.48 -3.48
C ALA A 118 -1.00 -4.92 -3.51
N HIS A 119 -2.10 -5.16 -4.23
CA HIS A 119 -2.76 -6.47 -4.30
C HIS A 119 -1.80 -7.59 -4.72
N GLY A 120 -0.92 -7.31 -5.65
CA GLY A 120 0.05 -8.26 -6.17
C GLY A 120 1.11 -8.73 -5.17
N TYR A 121 1.25 -8.08 -4.00
CA TYR A 121 2.24 -8.48 -2.99
C TYR A 121 1.81 -9.75 -2.22
N THR A 122 0.50 -10.00 -2.07
CA THR A 122 -0.01 -11.26 -1.51
C THR A 122 -0.40 -12.20 -2.66
N SER A 123 0.53 -13.09 -3.02
CA SER A 123 0.36 -13.98 -4.17
C SER A 123 -0.92 -14.81 -4.07
N GLY A 124 -1.73 -14.82 -5.14
CA GLY A 124 -2.93 -15.64 -5.28
C GLY A 124 -4.14 -15.20 -4.44
N ARG A 125 -4.04 -14.11 -3.67
CA ARG A 125 -5.12 -13.67 -2.76
C ARG A 125 -6.22 -12.86 -3.47
N PHE A 126 -5.86 -12.11 -4.50
CA PHE A 126 -6.76 -11.17 -5.18
C PHE A 126 -6.80 -11.39 -6.70
N PRO A 127 -7.15 -12.61 -7.17
CA PRO A 127 -7.09 -12.92 -8.60
C PRO A 127 -8.08 -12.09 -9.43
N LEU A 128 -9.28 -11.78 -8.91
CA LEU A 128 -10.27 -10.97 -9.64
C LEU A 128 -9.87 -9.50 -9.65
N THR A 129 -9.42 -8.95 -8.53
CA THR A 129 -8.97 -7.55 -8.47
C THR A 129 -7.80 -7.30 -9.40
N GLN A 130 -6.83 -8.22 -9.48
CA GLN A 130 -5.70 -8.07 -10.39
C GLN A 130 -6.07 -8.10 -11.89
N ILE A 131 -7.28 -8.53 -12.28
CA ILE A 131 -7.77 -8.36 -13.66
C ILE A 131 -7.76 -6.89 -14.07
N THR A 132 -8.01 -5.97 -13.13
CA THR A 132 -7.97 -4.52 -13.40
C THR A 132 -6.59 -3.99 -13.76
N GLU A 133 -5.53 -4.76 -13.48
CA GLU A 133 -4.15 -4.40 -13.82
C GLU A 133 -3.78 -4.68 -15.29
N LEU A 134 -4.65 -5.38 -16.02
CA LEU A 134 -4.37 -5.80 -17.41
C LEU A 134 -4.16 -4.60 -18.35
N PRO A 135 -3.26 -4.74 -19.36
CA PRO A 135 -2.94 -3.68 -20.30
C PRO A 135 -4.19 -3.11 -20.98
N GLY A 136 -4.22 -1.79 -21.14
CA GLY A 136 -5.30 -1.07 -21.83
C GLY A 136 -6.54 -0.80 -20.99
N LEU A 137 -6.61 -1.28 -19.74
CA LEU A 137 -7.72 -0.97 -18.84
C LEU A 137 -7.57 0.40 -18.16
N SER A 138 -6.35 0.88 -17.95
CA SER A 138 -6.16 2.27 -17.48
C SER A 138 -4.87 2.87 -18.03
N ASN A 139 -4.88 4.19 -18.21
CA ASN A 139 -3.73 4.98 -18.64
C ASN A 139 -3.30 6.03 -17.61
N SER A 140 -3.95 6.06 -16.46
CA SER A 140 -3.63 6.97 -15.35
C SER A 140 -3.98 6.33 -14.01
N ALA A 141 -3.37 6.82 -12.93
CA ALA A 141 -3.70 6.39 -11.58
C ALA A 141 -5.13 6.81 -11.21
N THR A 142 -5.59 7.99 -11.65
CA THR A 142 -6.96 8.48 -11.44
C THR A 142 -7.98 7.53 -12.07
N GLN A 143 -7.79 7.12 -13.32
CA GLN A 143 -8.66 6.18 -14.01
C GLN A 143 -8.66 4.80 -13.31
N MET A 144 -7.48 4.32 -12.92
CA MET A 144 -7.34 3.04 -12.22
C MET A 144 -8.06 3.04 -10.87
N GLY A 145 -7.89 4.09 -10.06
CA GLY A 145 -8.56 4.23 -8.76
C GLY A 145 -10.08 4.28 -8.89
N CYS A 146 -10.59 5.05 -9.86
CA CYS A 146 -12.02 5.11 -10.18
C CYS A 146 -12.58 3.72 -10.57
N MET A 147 -11.92 3.02 -11.49
CA MET A 147 -12.34 1.68 -11.94
C MET A 147 -12.35 0.68 -10.78
N LEU A 148 -11.29 0.63 -9.97
CA LEU A 148 -11.18 -0.26 -8.81
C LEU A 148 -12.31 -0.02 -7.80
N GLN A 149 -12.51 1.23 -7.41
CA GLN A 149 -13.51 1.60 -6.42
C GLN A 149 -14.93 1.31 -6.94
N THR A 150 -15.20 1.59 -8.22
CA THR A 150 -16.50 1.27 -8.87
C THR A 150 -16.79 -0.24 -8.82
N LEU A 151 -15.81 -1.08 -9.18
CA LEU A 151 -15.99 -2.53 -9.19
C LEU A 151 -16.09 -3.14 -7.78
N TYR A 152 -15.55 -2.49 -6.78
CA TYR A 152 -15.76 -2.88 -5.39
C TYR A 152 -17.17 -2.49 -4.91
N GLU A 153 -17.59 -1.25 -5.17
CA GLU A 153 -18.90 -0.73 -4.73
C GLU A 153 -20.07 -1.44 -5.43
N ASP A 154 -19.91 -1.90 -6.68
CA ASP A 154 -20.93 -2.69 -7.37
C ASP A 154 -20.99 -4.17 -6.94
N GLY A 155 -20.10 -4.59 -6.03
CA GLY A 155 -20.00 -5.95 -5.50
C GLY A 155 -19.18 -6.92 -6.33
N THR A 156 -18.67 -6.53 -7.49
CA THR A 156 -17.89 -7.41 -8.39
C THR A 156 -16.62 -7.96 -7.72
N LEU A 157 -15.95 -7.14 -6.91
CA LEU A 157 -14.72 -7.52 -6.21
C LEU A 157 -14.92 -7.82 -4.73
N ALA A 158 -16.11 -7.60 -4.17
CA ALA A 158 -16.35 -7.61 -2.72
C ALA A 158 -15.99 -8.92 -2.03
N SER A 159 -16.15 -10.07 -2.73
CA SER A 159 -15.84 -11.41 -2.19
C SER A 159 -14.36 -11.59 -1.81
N GLU A 160 -13.44 -10.81 -2.37
CA GLU A 160 -12.01 -10.90 -2.04
C GLU A 160 -11.65 -10.17 -0.74
N TYR A 161 -12.61 -9.43 -0.11
CA TYR A 161 -12.37 -8.58 1.06
C TYR A 161 -13.26 -8.91 2.26
N GLU A 162 -13.89 -10.08 2.28
CA GLU A 162 -14.85 -10.47 3.35
C GLU A 162 -14.22 -10.53 4.75
N ASP A 163 -12.91 -10.75 4.85
CA ASP A 163 -12.15 -10.87 6.10
C ASP A 163 -11.58 -9.55 6.63
N SER A 164 -11.82 -8.43 5.91
CA SER A 164 -11.38 -7.10 6.31
C SER A 164 -12.48 -6.06 6.08
N HIS A 165 -12.27 -4.82 6.53
CA HIS A 165 -13.08 -3.66 6.17
C HIS A 165 -12.28 -2.79 5.22
N LEU A 166 -12.66 -2.79 3.94
CA LEU A 166 -12.00 -1.96 2.94
C LEU A 166 -12.41 -0.50 3.13
N LEU A 167 -11.42 0.39 3.32
CA LEU A 167 -11.66 1.82 3.40
C LEU A 167 -11.74 2.44 2.01
N PHE A 168 -10.76 2.16 1.17
CA PHE A 168 -10.77 2.57 -0.24
C PHE A 168 -9.74 1.77 -1.05
N MET A 169 -9.99 1.72 -2.36
CA MET A 169 -9.02 1.26 -3.35
C MET A 169 -8.41 2.46 -4.07
N TYR A 170 -7.19 2.29 -4.55
CA TYR A 170 -6.54 3.30 -5.37
C TYR A 170 -5.61 2.67 -6.40
N GLY A 171 -5.33 3.42 -7.46
CA GLY A 171 -4.42 3.02 -8.52
C GLY A 171 -3.06 3.70 -8.38
N ALA A 172 -2.00 3.02 -8.80
CA ALA A 172 -0.78 3.68 -9.22
C ALA A 172 -0.85 3.95 -10.72
N GLY A 173 -0.02 4.86 -11.22
CA GLY A 173 0.15 5.11 -12.64
C GLY A 173 0.61 3.87 -13.42
N PRO A 174 0.61 3.94 -14.76
CA PRO A 174 1.08 2.83 -15.58
C PRO A 174 2.51 2.45 -15.26
N GLY A 175 2.77 1.14 -15.15
CA GLY A 175 4.11 0.62 -14.95
C GLY A 175 4.93 0.71 -16.22
N SER A 176 6.07 1.40 -16.14
CA SER A 176 7.10 1.50 -17.18
C SER A 176 8.29 0.62 -16.87
N LEU A 177 9.22 0.43 -17.83
CA LEU A 177 10.44 -0.37 -17.61
C LEU A 177 11.62 0.55 -17.33
N HIS A 178 12.39 0.22 -16.30
CA HIS A 178 13.56 1.00 -15.87
C HIS A 178 14.75 0.09 -15.65
N THR A 179 15.92 0.46 -16.20
CA THR A 179 17.13 -0.34 -16.11
C THR A 179 18.36 0.52 -15.81
N THR A 180 19.45 -0.12 -15.38
CA THR A 180 20.69 0.55 -15.03
C THR A 180 21.66 0.70 -16.20
N ASN A 181 21.65 -0.23 -17.17
CA ASN A 181 22.72 -0.38 -18.15
C ASN A 181 22.29 -0.69 -19.59
N LYS A 182 20.97 -0.84 -19.86
CA LYS A 182 20.47 -1.19 -21.19
C LYS A 182 19.09 -0.60 -21.43
N LEU A 183 18.92 0.14 -22.52
CA LEU A 183 17.61 0.60 -22.96
C LEU A 183 16.83 -0.55 -23.61
N ILE A 184 15.61 -0.77 -23.17
CA ILE A 184 14.66 -1.73 -23.73
C ILE A 184 13.80 -1.01 -24.75
N ARG A 185 13.97 -1.29 -26.04
CA ARG A 185 13.18 -0.71 -27.14
C ARG A 185 12.09 -1.67 -27.62
N THR A 186 12.38 -2.96 -27.55
CA THR A 186 11.49 -4.04 -27.97
C THR A 186 11.56 -5.19 -26.97
N PRO A 187 10.59 -6.13 -26.98
CA PRO A 187 10.64 -7.34 -26.15
C PRO A 187 11.91 -8.18 -26.36
N GLU A 188 12.50 -8.13 -27.55
CA GLU A 188 13.76 -8.82 -27.85
C GLU A 188 14.91 -8.38 -26.95
N ASP A 189 14.91 -7.10 -26.55
CA ASP A 189 15.88 -6.54 -25.62
C ASP A 189 15.75 -7.09 -24.20
N MET A 190 14.58 -7.63 -23.84
CA MET A 190 14.29 -8.20 -22.53
C MET A 190 14.76 -9.64 -22.38
N LYS A 191 15.11 -10.33 -23.48
CA LYS A 191 15.49 -11.74 -23.44
C LYS A 191 16.65 -12.00 -22.48
N GLY A 192 16.42 -12.94 -21.56
CA GLY A 192 17.39 -13.34 -20.54
C GLY A 192 17.57 -12.38 -19.36
N MET A 193 16.87 -11.24 -19.36
CA MET A 193 16.88 -10.30 -18.23
C MET A 193 15.96 -10.80 -17.10
N ARG A 194 16.35 -10.50 -15.88
CA ARG A 194 15.51 -10.65 -14.68
C ARG A 194 14.86 -9.31 -14.42
N ILE A 195 13.55 -9.25 -14.59
CA ILE A 195 12.78 -8.01 -14.42
C ILE A 195 11.86 -8.15 -13.20
N ARG A 196 11.97 -7.20 -12.28
CA ARG A 196 11.06 -7.15 -11.14
C ARG A 196 9.61 -6.95 -11.59
N ARG A 197 8.70 -7.70 -10.97
CA ARG A 197 7.24 -7.54 -11.12
C ARG A 197 6.56 -7.21 -9.79
N PRO A 198 5.53 -6.34 -9.77
CA PRO A 198 4.70 -6.09 -8.59
C PRO A 198 3.59 -7.13 -8.40
N SER A 199 3.12 -7.77 -9.47
CA SER A 199 1.93 -8.62 -9.49
C SER A 199 2.07 -9.81 -10.45
N ALA A 200 1.11 -10.74 -10.40
CA ALA A 200 1.05 -11.85 -11.34
C ALA A 200 0.82 -11.37 -12.78
N VAL A 201 -0.07 -10.39 -12.98
CA VAL A 201 -0.32 -9.77 -14.29
C VAL A 201 0.96 -9.25 -14.92
N ALA A 202 1.69 -8.39 -14.21
CA ALA A 202 2.97 -7.87 -14.70
C ALA A 202 3.98 -9.00 -14.98
N GLY A 203 3.94 -10.07 -14.17
CA GLY A 203 4.78 -11.26 -14.35
C GLY A 203 4.50 -11.99 -15.66
N ASP A 204 3.25 -12.25 -15.96
CA ASP A 204 2.84 -12.95 -17.17
C ASP A 204 3.19 -12.17 -18.46
N ILE A 205 3.10 -10.85 -18.38
CA ILE A 205 3.51 -9.97 -19.48
C ILE A 205 5.03 -9.98 -19.66
N ILE A 206 5.79 -9.85 -18.57
CA ILE A 206 7.27 -9.90 -18.59
C ILE A 206 7.76 -11.23 -19.14
N GLU A 207 7.18 -12.35 -18.73
CA GLU A 207 7.48 -13.68 -19.23
C GLU A 207 7.14 -13.81 -20.72
N SER A 208 5.99 -13.27 -21.14
CA SER A 208 5.56 -13.27 -22.53
C SER A 208 6.45 -12.42 -23.43
N ALA A 209 7.12 -11.42 -22.88
CA ALA A 209 8.14 -10.60 -23.53
C ALA A 209 9.53 -11.24 -23.55
N GLY A 210 9.70 -12.45 -22.94
CA GLY A 210 10.95 -13.21 -22.96
C GLY A 210 11.92 -12.96 -21.80
N ALA A 211 11.53 -12.19 -20.79
CA ALA A 211 12.30 -11.98 -19.57
C ALA A 211 11.86 -12.94 -18.45
N SER A 212 12.66 -13.04 -17.39
CA SER A 212 12.36 -13.80 -16.18
C SER A 212 11.76 -12.87 -15.13
N PRO A 213 10.48 -13.00 -14.76
CA PRO A 213 9.85 -12.15 -13.75
C PRO A 213 10.32 -12.52 -12.34
N VAL A 214 10.67 -11.51 -11.53
CA VAL A 214 11.07 -11.66 -10.13
C VAL A 214 10.09 -10.86 -9.25
N GLY A 215 9.30 -11.55 -8.42
CA GLY A 215 8.33 -10.91 -7.51
C GLY A 215 9.02 -10.31 -6.29
N LEU A 216 8.96 -8.99 -6.14
CA LEU A 216 9.54 -8.27 -5.00
C LEU A 216 8.69 -7.04 -4.65
N PRO A 217 8.48 -6.73 -3.35
CA PRO A 217 7.87 -5.47 -2.92
C PRO A 217 8.73 -4.25 -3.27
N ALA A 218 8.11 -3.06 -3.31
CA ALA A 218 8.81 -1.82 -3.65
C ALA A 218 9.98 -1.49 -2.74
N ASN A 219 9.88 -1.78 -1.44
CA ASN A 219 10.92 -1.50 -0.45
C ASN A 219 12.25 -2.22 -0.72
N ASP A 220 12.22 -3.34 -1.46
CA ASP A 220 13.41 -4.15 -1.75
C ASP A 220 14.10 -3.75 -3.07
N MET A 221 13.50 -2.83 -3.85
CA MET A 221 13.91 -2.55 -5.23
C MET A 221 15.30 -1.94 -5.34
N TYR A 222 15.56 -0.86 -4.59
CA TYR A 222 16.84 -0.18 -4.66
C TYR A 222 18.01 -1.15 -4.43
N THR A 223 17.92 -1.90 -3.34
CA THR A 223 18.95 -2.87 -2.97
C THR A 223 19.05 -4.03 -3.95
N SER A 224 17.92 -4.53 -4.46
CA SER A 224 17.90 -5.66 -5.40
C SER A 224 18.51 -5.29 -6.74
N LEU A 225 18.21 -4.08 -7.24
CA LEU A 225 18.80 -3.56 -8.48
C LEU A 225 20.29 -3.28 -8.30
N GLN A 226 20.70 -2.63 -7.19
CA GLN A 226 22.09 -2.32 -6.89
C GLN A 226 22.96 -3.58 -6.75
N ARG A 227 22.43 -4.66 -6.17
CA ARG A 227 23.12 -5.94 -6.00
C ARG A 227 23.03 -6.85 -7.21
N GLY A 228 22.36 -6.44 -8.28
CA GLY A 228 22.15 -7.25 -9.47
C GLY A 228 21.31 -8.51 -9.24
N VAL A 229 20.38 -8.49 -8.27
CA VAL A 229 19.36 -9.54 -8.10
C VAL A 229 18.38 -9.49 -9.27
N VAL A 230 18.07 -8.30 -9.72
CA VAL A 230 17.32 -8.00 -10.95
C VAL A 230 18.14 -7.10 -11.86
N ASP A 231 17.91 -7.20 -13.18
CA ASP A 231 18.58 -6.41 -14.20
C ASP A 231 17.81 -5.15 -14.56
N GLY A 232 16.52 -5.12 -14.20
CA GLY A 232 15.59 -4.00 -14.37
C GLY A 232 14.32 -4.24 -13.58
N LEU A 233 13.42 -3.29 -13.65
CA LEU A 233 12.14 -3.35 -12.95
C LEU A 233 11.02 -2.73 -13.77
N SER A 234 9.79 -3.22 -13.58
CA SER A 234 8.60 -2.52 -14.01
C SER A 234 8.02 -1.73 -12.82
N PHE A 235 7.79 -0.41 -13.02
CA PHE A 235 7.41 0.50 -11.94
C PHE A 235 6.73 1.75 -12.50
N PRO A 236 5.75 2.37 -11.82
CA PRO A 236 5.26 3.68 -12.20
C PRO A 236 6.29 4.77 -11.88
N TRP A 237 6.25 5.87 -12.59
CA TRP A 237 7.26 6.93 -12.51
C TRP A 237 7.32 7.64 -11.15
N GLU A 238 6.17 7.90 -10.50
CA GLU A 238 6.14 8.43 -9.14
C GLU A 238 6.96 7.54 -8.19
N ALA A 239 6.73 6.22 -8.27
CA ALA A 239 7.41 5.28 -7.42
C ALA A 239 8.93 5.18 -7.71
N VAL A 240 9.38 5.46 -8.94
CA VAL A 240 10.80 5.57 -9.26
C VAL A 240 11.46 6.64 -8.40
N THR A 241 10.83 7.81 -8.25
CA THR A 241 11.31 8.89 -7.40
C THR A 241 11.10 8.57 -5.91
N ALA A 242 9.93 8.10 -5.52
CA ALA A 242 9.60 7.81 -4.13
C ALA A 242 10.57 6.79 -3.48
N PHE A 243 11.00 5.79 -4.23
CA PHE A 243 11.93 4.75 -3.77
C PHE A 243 13.38 4.97 -4.24
N LYS A 244 13.72 6.18 -4.75
CA LYS A 244 15.06 6.60 -5.16
C LYS A 244 15.68 5.74 -6.27
N ILE A 245 14.86 5.11 -7.07
CA ILE A 245 15.30 4.27 -8.20
C ILE A 245 15.94 5.14 -9.29
N ASP A 246 15.53 6.40 -9.42
CA ASP A 246 16.11 7.42 -10.29
C ASP A 246 17.61 7.69 -10.02
N GLU A 247 18.11 7.41 -8.82
CA GLU A 247 19.52 7.55 -8.49
C GLU A 247 20.42 6.49 -9.22
N ILE A 248 19.84 5.33 -9.55
CA ILE A 248 20.56 4.18 -10.06
C ILE A 248 20.10 3.69 -11.44
N THR A 249 19.04 4.27 -12.00
CA THR A 249 18.56 3.97 -13.37
C THR A 249 18.82 5.13 -14.31
N LYS A 250 19.04 4.82 -15.60
CA LYS A 250 19.33 5.79 -16.67
C LYS A 250 18.58 5.49 -17.97
N TYR A 251 18.01 4.30 -18.09
CA TYR A 251 17.35 3.83 -19.28
C TYR A 251 15.92 3.49 -18.96
N HIS A 252 15.00 4.10 -19.69
CA HIS A 252 13.58 4.01 -19.40
C HIS A 252 12.79 3.72 -20.66
N THR A 253 11.84 2.79 -20.58
CA THR A 253 10.83 2.56 -21.60
C THR A 253 9.51 3.03 -21.02
N ASN A 254 9.08 4.21 -21.43
CA ASN A 254 7.80 4.78 -21.01
C ASN A 254 6.67 4.12 -21.81
N ILE A 255 6.07 3.10 -21.21
CA ILE A 255 5.09 2.21 -21.81
C ILE A 255 4.01 1.90 -20.78
N PRO A 256 2.72 2.03 -21.10
CA PRO A 256 1.64 1.56 -20.22
C PRO A 256 1.56 0.03 -20.27
N PHE A 257 2.45 -0.62 -19.52
CA PHE A 257 2.66 -2.05 -19.55
C PHE A 257 1.62 -2.81 -18.71
N TYR A 258 1.21 -2.22 -17.62
CA TYR A 258 0.13 -2.61 -16.70
C TYR A 258 -0.18 -1.40 -15.80
N SER A 259 -1.21 -1.49 -14.96
CA SER A 259 -1.39 -0.55 -13.84
C SER A 259 -1.46 -1.33 -12.54
N SER A 260 -1.03 -0.75 -11.41
CA SER A 260 -1.08 -1.47 -10.14
C SER A 260 -2.33 -1.12 -9.35
N ALA A 261 -3.01 -2.16 -8.85
CA ALA A 261 -4.11 -2.06 -7.90
C ALA A 261 -3.58 -2.01 -6.46
N LEU A 262 -4.05 -1.04 -5.70
CA LEU A 262 -3.68 -0.85 -4.29
C LEU A 262 -4.94 -0.66 -3.44
N MET A 263 -4.80 -0.91 -2.13
CA MET A 263 -5.89 -0.77 -1.17
C MET A 263 -5.42 -0.13 0.13
N VAL A 264 -6.38 0.43 0.86
CA VAL A 264 -6.29 0.69 2.29
C VAL A 264 -7.42 -0.07 2.97
N THR A 265 -7.06 -0.98 3.85
CA THR A 265 -8.00 -1.83 4.57
C THR A 265 -7.81 -1.74 6.08
N MET A 266 -8.88 -1.96 6.81
CA MET A 266 -8.90 -1.94 8.28
C MET A 266 -9.29 -3.32 8.81
N ASN A 267 -8.84 -3.65 10.02
CA ASN A 267 -9.33 -4.80 10.74
C ASN A 267 -10.85 -4.71 10.95
N LYS A 268 -11.58 -5.75 10.53
CA LYS A 268 -13.05 -5.77 10.53
C LYS A 268 -13.63 -5.70 11.94
N GLU A 269 -13.04 -6.39 12.91
CA GLU A 269 -13.48 -6.37 14.30
C GLU A 269 -13.22 -5.01 14.94
N LYS A 270 -12.06 -4.40 14.66
CA LYS A 270 -11.73 -3.06 15.14
C LYS A 270 -12.70 -2.01 14.59
N TYR A 271 -13.00 -2.05 13.29
CA TYR A 271 -14.02 -1.17 12.69
C TYR A 271 -15.39 -1.39 13.36
N ASN A 272 -15.85 -2.63 13.50
CA ASN A 272 -17.13 -2.95 14.08
C ASN A 272 -17.24 -2.51 15.55
N SER A 273 -16.13 -2.46 16.29
CA SER A 273 -16.10 -2.02 17.70
C SER A 273 -16.22 -0.51 17.89
N LEU A 274 -16.06 0.29 16.82
CA LEU A 274 -16.20 1.74 16.88
C LEU A 274 -17.67 2.16 17.08
N PRO A 275 -17.94 3.26 17.80
CA PRO A 275 -19.23 3.92 17.80
C PRO A 275 -19.67 4.29 16.38
N ASP A 276 -20.99 4.28 16.12
CA ASP A 276 -21.54 4.49 14.76
C ASP A 276 -21.18 5.85 14.17
N ASP A 277 -21.08 6.89 14.98
CA ASP A 277 -20.66 8.22 14.54
C ASP A 277 -19.18 8.25 14.14
N LEU A 278 -18.31 7.43 14.75
CA LEU A 278 -16.91 7.31 14.37
C LEU A 278 -16.71 6.42 13.14
N LYS A 279 -17.55 5.37 12.96
CA LYS A 279 -17.62 4.63 11.69
C LYS A 279 -17.98 5.57 10.55
N LYS A 280 -19.02 6.40 10.76
CA LYS A 280 -19.41 7.40 9.75
C LYS A 280 -18.28 8.37 9.40
N VAL A 281 -17.46 8.81 10.35
CA VAL A 281 -16.33 9.67 10.05
C VAL A 281 -15.31 8.95 9.14
N LEU A 282 -15.04 7.65 9.39
CA LEU A 282 -14.15 6.87 8.53
C LEU A 282 -14.75 6.71 7.13
N ASP A 283 -16.01 6.35 7.03
CA ASP A 283 -16.70 6.09 5.77
C ASP A 283 -16.82 7.37 4.92
N ASP A 284 -17.19 8.51 5.51
CA ASP A 284 -17.27 9.81 4.84
C ASP A 284 -15.90 10.30 4.32
N ASN A 285 -14.80 9.84 4.90
CA ASN A 285 -13.43 10.18 4.52
C ASN A 285 -12.73 9.05 3.75
N SER A 286 -13.48 8.11 3.18
CA SER A 286 -12.98 6.95 2.43
C SER A 286 -13.63 6.86 1.04
N GLY A 287 -13.52 5.72 0.38
CA GLY A 287 -14.20 5.45 -0.89
C GLY A 287 -13.70 6.28 -2.07
N MET A 288 -14.62 6.58 -3.01
CA MET A 288 -14.30 7.18 -4.30
C MET A 288 -13.60 8.54 -4.20
N ALA A 289 -13.99 9.38 -3.25
CA ALA A 289 -13.40 10.72 -3.12
C ALA A 289 -11.90 10.65 -2.78
N LEU A 290 -11.51 9.70 -1.92
CA LEU A 290 -10.11 9.53 -1.58
C LEU A 290 -9.34 8.76 -2.66
N ALA A 291 -9.96 7.77 -3.31
CA ALA A 291 -9.40 7.08 -4.47
C ALA A 291 -9.02 8.05 -5.58
N SER A 292 -9.91 8.99 -5.91
CA SER A 292 -9.65 10.06 -6.89
C SER A 292 -8.50 10.96 -6.47
N LYS A 293 -8.48 11.39 -5.19
CA LYS A 293 -7.40 12.24 -4.66
C LYS A 293 -6.03 11.59 -4.74
N VAL A 294 -5.95 10.29 -4.44
CA VAL A 294 -4.69 9.52 -4.59
C VAL A 294 -4.26 9.49 -6.06
N GLY A 295 -5.20 9.23 -6.97
CA GLY A 295 -4.94 9.19 -8.41
C GLY A 295 -4.37 10.52 -8.93
N GLU A 296 -4.98 11.66 -8.57
CA GLU A 296 -4.49 13.00 -8.96
C GLU A 296 -3.05 13.26 -8.47
N VAL A 297 -2.72 12.85 -7.25
CA VAL A 297 -1.36 12.99 -6.71
C VAL A 297 -0.39 12.12 -7.49
N PHE A 298 -0.74 10.87 -7.77
CA PHE A 298 0.09 9.98 -8.58
C PHE A 298 0.35 10.55 -9.97
N ASP A 299 -0.70 10.88 -10.71
CA ASP A 299 -0.59 11.37 -12.11
C ASP A 299 0.28 12.63 -12.18
N LYS A 300 0.09 13.58 -11.24
CA LYS A 300 0.95 14.78 -11.10
C LYS A 300 2.42 14.41 -10.90
N HIS A 301 2.71 13.46 -10.02
CA HIS A 301 4.09 13.09 -9.68
C HIS A 301 4.73 12.15 -10.71
N ASP A 302 3.95 11.37 -11.46
CA ASP A 302 4.44 10.65 -12.65
C ASP A 302 4.98 11.64 -13.70
N ASP A 303 4.21 12.69 -14.03
CA ASP A 303 4.64 13.75 -14.95
C ASP A 303 5.91 14.48 -14.48
N MET A 304 5.97 14.79 -13.19
CA MET A 304 7.15 15.43 -12.59
C MET A 304 8.39 14.53 -12.65
N ALA A 305 8.25 13.23 -12.42
CA ALA A 305 9.34 12.25 -12.49
C ALA A 305 9.86 12.08 -13.92
N ILE A 306 8.96 11.99 -14.91
CA ILE A 306 9.31 11.94 -16.33
C ILE A 306 10.09 13.21 -16.73
N ALA A 307 9.60 14.39 -16.33
CA ALA A 307 10.27 15.67 -16.62
C ALA A 307 11.66 15.75 -15.97
N ALA A 308 11.79 15.25 -14.73
CA ALA A 308 13.07 15.21 -14.02
C ALA A 308 14.08 14.27 -14.70
N ALA A 309 13.66 13.07 -15.14
CA ALA A 309 14.50 12.13 -15.86
C ALA A 309 14.97 12.73 -17.21
N LYS A 310 14.08 13.37 -17.96
CA LYS A 310 14.44 14.10 -19.19
C LYS A 310 15.47 15.21 -18.93
N LYS A 311 15.28 16.00 -17.88
CA LYS A 311 16.21 17.06 -17.48
C LYS A 311 17.57 16.54 -17.02
N LYS A 312 17.59 15.37 -16.37
CA LYS A 312 18.81 14.69 -15.93
C LYS A 312 19.62 14.14 -17.12
N GLY A 313 18.99 13.96 -18.29
CA GLY A 313 19.61 13.39 -19.49
C GLY A 313 19.54 11.87 -19.54
N ASP A 314 18.57 11.28 -18.86
CA ASP A 314 18.30 9.85 -18.97
C ASP A 314 17.75 9.50 -20.34
N GLU A 315 18.04 8.29 -20.84
CA GLU A 315 17.54 7.82 -22.12
C GLU A 315 16.13 7.26 -21.97
N ILE A 316 15.16 7.89 -22.64
CA ILE A 316 13.76 7.48 -22.59
C ILE A 316 13.28 7.13 -23.99
N VAL A 317 12.67 5.96 -24.15
CA VAL A 317 11.89 5.60 -25.35
C VAL A 317 10.40 5.65 -24.98
N GLU A 318 9.62 6.30 -25.84
CA GLU A 318 8.18 6.47 -25.62
C GLU A 318 7.42 5.44 -26.46
N ILE A 319 6.54 4.66 -25.84
CA ILE A 319 5.64 3.69 -26.48
C ILE A 319 4.23 3.90 -25.93
N PRO A 320 3.55 4.98 -26.36
CA PRO A 320 2.28 5.40 -25.75
C PRO A 320 1.10 4.47 -26.04
N ASP A 321 1.16 3.71 -27.13
CA ASP A 321 0.09 2.78 -27.54
C ASP A 321 0.66 1.38 -27.83
N PRO A 322 1.06 0.65 -26.78
CA PRO A 322 1.71 -0.66 -26.95
C PRO A 322 0.77 -1.75 -27.48
N LEU A 323 -0.55 -1.58 -27.35
CA LEU A 323 -1.55 -2.53 -27.87
C LEU A 323 -1.68 -2.45 -29.39
N ASN A 324 -1.22 -1.38 -30.02
CA ASN A 324 -1.13 -1.21 -31.47
C ASN A 324 0.32 -1.21 -31.98
N ASP A 325 1.32 -1.29 -31.10
CA ASP A 325 2.74 -1.40 -31.49
C ASP A 325 3.07 -2.78 -32.03
N ALA A 326 3.80 -2.83 -33.16
CA ALA A 326 4.11 -4.08 -33.86
C ALA A 326 4.96 -5.06 -33.01
N ASN A 327 5.76 -4.57 -32.08
CA ASN A 327 6.62 -5.40 -31.23
C ASN A 327 5.93 -5.79 -29.92
N TRP A 328 5.19 -4.86 -29.30
CA TRP A 328 4.66 -5.03 -27.95
C TRP A 328 3.29 -5.68 -27.88
N LYS A 329 2.45 -5.52 -28.90
CA LYS A 329 1.10 -6.08 -28.95
C LYS A 329 1.06 -7.58 -28.63
N GLY A 330 1.89 -8.37 -29.28
CA GLY A 330 1.90 -9.83 -29.11
C GLY A 330 2.17 -10.29 -27.67
N PRO A 331 3.25 -9.84 -27.04
CA PRO A 331 3.52 -10.13 -25.62
C PRO A 331 2.41 -9.69 -24.67
N LEU A 332 1.84 -8.49 -24.84
CA LEU A 332 0.76 -7.97 -24.00
C LEU A 332 -0.50 -8.82 -24.11
N GLU A 333 -0.94 -9.14 -25.34
CA GLU A 333 -2.10 -10.01 -25.58
C GLU A 333 -1.87 -11.43 -25.02
N LYS A 334 -0.65 -11.96 -25.17
CA LYS A 334 -0.31 -13.29 -24.66
C LYS A 334 -0.34 -13.32 -23.14
N GLY A 335 0.24 -12.32 -22.47
CA GLY A 335 0.21 -12.19 -21.00
C GLY A 335 -1.21 -12.02 -20.48
N THR A 336 -2.03 -11.17 -21.12
CA THR A 336 -3.45 -10.99 -20.81
C THR A 336 -4.22 -12.30 -20.87
N LYS A 337 -4.11 -13.02 -22.00
CA LYS A 337 -4.78 -14.33 -22.18
C LYS A 337 -4.35 -15.35 -21.13
N LYS A 338 -3.05 -15.39 -20.83
CA LYS A 338 -2.52 -16.30 -19.82
C LYS A 338 -3.14 -16.02 -18.46
N TYR A 339 -3.12 -14.76 -18.01
CA TYR A 339 -3.66 -14.38 -16.71
C TYR A 339 -5.16 -14.71 -16.60
N LEU A 340 -5.97 -14.36 -17.60
CA LEU A 340 -7.41 -14.68 -17.59
C LEU A 340 -7.65 -16.20 -17.56
N ALA A 341 -6.87 -16.98 -18.29
CA ALA A 341 -6.96 -18.44 -18.27
C ALA A 341 -6.59 -19.03 -16.90
N ASP A 342 -5.55 -18.49 -16.23
CA ASP A 342 -5.14 -18.92 -14.91
C ASP A 342 -6.24 -18.63 -13.86
N VAL A 343 -6.88 -17.45 -13.92
CA VAL A 343 -8.01 -17.09 -13.04
C VAL A 343 -9.22 -17.97 -13.31
N THR A 344 -9.54 -18.26 -14.57
CA THR A 344 -10.62 -19.19 -14.95
C THR A 344 -10.36 -20.61 -14.43
N ALA A 345 -9.11 -21.05 -14.44
CA ALA A 345 -8.73 -22.37 -13.91
C ALA A 345 -8.95 -22.49 -12.39
N LEU A 346 -9.04 -21.37 -11.66
CA LEU A 346 -9.44 -21.32 -10.25
C LEU A 346 -10.96 -21.45 -10.05
N GLY A 347 -11.74 -21.57 -11.13
CA GLY A 347 -13.20 -21.61 -11.08
C GLY A 347 -13.87 -20.23 -10.92
N LEU A 348 -13.15 -19.15 -11.18
CA LEU A 348 -13.64 -17.77 -11.06
C LEU A 348 -14.07 -17.23 -12.43
N ASP A 349 -15.02 -16.27 -12.42
CA ASP A 349 -15.53 -15.62 -13.63
C ASP A 349 -14.57 -14.54 -14.14
N ALA A 350 -13.44 -14.95 -14.70
CA ALA A 350 -12.42 -14.04 -15.21
C ALA A 350 -12.94 -13.16 -16.37
N ASP A 351 -13.66 -13.76 -17.32
CA ASP A 351 -14.16 -13.05 -18.50
C ASP A 351 -15.24 -12.03 -18.10
N GLY A 352 -16.18 -12.39 -17.22
CA GLY A 352 -17.21 -11.48 -16.73
C GLY A 352 -16.63 -10.29 -15.97
N VAL A 353 -15.63 -10.51 -15.11
CA VAL A 353 -14.93 -9.42 -14.41
C VAL A 353 -14.13 -8.56 -15.37
N TYR A 354 -13.48 -9.16 -16.40
CA TYR A 354 -12.73 -8.40 -17.41
C TYR A 354 -13.65 -7.49 -18.23
N GLU A 355 -14.84 -7.98 -18.65
CA GLU A 355 -15.82 -7.14 -19.36
C GLU A 355 -16.34 -5.99 -18.49
N LYS A 356 -16.62 -6.25 -17.21
CA LYS A 356 -17.01 -5.20 -16.25
C LYS A 356 -15.88 -4.18 -16.04
N ALA A 357 -14.62 -4.64 -15.95
CA ALA A 357 -13.46 -3.76 -15.83
C ALA A 357 -13.32 -2.84 -17.06
N LYS A 358 -13.53 -3.36 -18.26
CA LYS A 358 -13.56 -2.53 -19.49
C LYS A 358 -14.67 -1.48 -19.47
N ALA A 359 -15.87 -1.86 -19.03
CA ALA A 359 -16.99 -0.93 -18.91
C ALA A 359 -16.74 0.16 -17.86
N ALA A 360 -16.25 -0.21 -16.68
CA ALA A 360 -15.88 0.72 -15.61
C ALA A 360 -14.74 1.65 -16.05
N SER A 361 -13.70 1.10 -16.69
CA SER A 361 -12.61 1.89 -17.30
C SER A 361 -13.12 2.95 -18.27
N ALA A 362 -14.04 2.57 -19.15
CA ALA A 362 -14.63 3.49 -20.14
C ALA A 362 -15.45 4.61 -19.47
N ALA A 363 -16.15 4.31 -18.35
CA ALA A 363 -16.89 5.28 -17.56
C ALA A 363 -15.98 6.21 -16.73
N CYS A 364 -14.79 5.73 -16.34
CA CYS A 364 -13.79 6.44 -15.55
C CYS A 364 -12.78 7.26 -16.36
N LYS A 365 -13.00 7.44 -17.67
CA LYS A 365 -12.12 8.31 -18.48
C LYS A 365 -12.25 9.75 -18.01
N VAL A 366 -11.12 10.36 -17.65
CA VAL A 366 -10.98 11.78 -17.31
C VAL A 366 -10.65 12.58 -18.56
#